data_1d22c09b3b44de559e4c1882434328a6
#
_entry.id   1d22c09b3b44de559e4c1882434328a6
#
_cell.length_a   1.000
_cell.length_b   1.000
_cell.length_c   1.000
_cell.angle_alpha   90.00
_cell.angle_beta   90.00
_cell.angle_gamma   90.00
#
_symmetry.space_group_name_H-M   'P 1'
#
loop_
_entity.id
_entity.type
_entity.pdbx_description
1 polymer ?
#
loop_
_entity_poly.entity_id
_entity_poly.type
_entity_poly.pdbx_seq_one_letter_code
_entity_poly.pdbx_strand_id
1 'polypeptide(L)'
;MEGKKSYRIAKRPLYREEIKEALMEAIVSGELAPGERIVETRWAKELGVSQSPIREAIRELEMIGLVENIPYKGCIVRKLTRKDIEDTYKVRIALETMAICEAIQGDVQALLPGLQQHLQAMIQGAEGGEYPAVY
;
A
#
# COMPACT_ATOMS: atom_id res chain seq x y z
N MET A 1 0.96 -49.26 15.64
CA MET A 1 -0.03 -48.19 15.39
C MET A 1 0.69 -46.86 15.51
N GLU A 2 1.18 -46.34 14.37
CA GLU A 2 1.89 -45.05 14.34
C GLU A 2 0.89 -43.91 14.19
N GLY A 3 0.87 -43.06 15.21
CA GLY A 3 0.02 -41.87 15.23
C GLY A 3 0.50 -40.85 14.21
N LYS A 4 -0.25 -40.61 13.12
CA LYS A 4 -0.06 -39.51 12.20
C LYS A 4 -0.14 -38.19 12.97
N LYS A 5 1.00 -37.51 13.18
CA LYS A 5 1.04 -36.12 13.61
C LYS A 5 0.42 -35.25 12.49
N SER A 6 -0.80 -34.83 12.72
CA SER A 6 -1.46 -33.84 11.86
C SER A 6 -0.81 -32.46 12.10
N TYR A 7 0.03 -32.03 11.19
CA TYR A 7 0.52 -30.63 11.17
C TYR A 7 -0.59 -29.73 10.65
N ARG A 8 -1.31 -29.08 11.55
CA ARG A 8 -2.20 -27.98 11.18
C ARG A 8 -1.31 -26.80 10.73
N ILE A 9 -1.26 -26.56 9.44
CA ILE A 9 -0.75 -25.31 8.89
C ILE A 9 -1.77 -24.23 9.30
N ALA A 10 -1.47 -23.51 10.38
CA ALA A 10 -2.27 -22.38 10.79
C ALA A 10 -2.28 -21.34 9.65
N LYS A 11 -3.40 -20.64 9.48
CA LYS A 11 -3.66 -19.61 8.47
C LYS A 11 -2.67 -18.43 8.61
N ARG A 12 -1.40 -18.64 8.29
CA ARG A 12 -0.33 -17.61 8.36
C ARG A 12 -0.37 -16.57 7.23
N PRO A 13 -0.85 -16.86 5.98
CA PRO A 13 -0.80 -15.86 4.91
C PRO A 13 -1.76 -14.68 5.11
N LEU A 14 -2.99 -14.92 5.57
CA LEU A 14 -3.98 -13.86 5.81
C LEU A 14 -3.52 -12.87 6.90
N TYR A 15 -2.95 -13.39 7.98
CA TYR A 15 -2.54 -12.59 9.13
C TYR A 15 -1.41 -11.60 8.83
N ARG A 16 -0.48 -11.98 7.95
CA ARG A 16 0.61 -11.09 7.51
C ARG A 16 0.09 -9.97 6.60
N GLU A 17 -0.83 -10.29 5.72
CA GLU A 17 -1.45 -9.31 4.82
C GLU A 17 -2.24 -8.26 5.60
N GLU A 18 -3.07 -8.68 6.56
CA GLU A 18 -3.82 -7.79 7.44
C GLU A 18 -2.91 -6.82 8.22
N ILE A 19 -1.76 -7.29 8.69
CA ILE A 19 -0.77 -6.44 9.39
C ILE A 19 -0.15 -5.43 8.42
N LYS A 20 0.20 -5.86 7.21
CA LYS A 20 0.75 -4.97 6.18
C LYS A 20 -0.25 -3.89 5.80
N GLU A 21 -1.51 -4.27 5.59
CA GLU A 21 -2.60 -3.34 5.28
C GLU A 21 -2.80 -2.32 6.41
N ALA A 22 -2.82 -2.76 7.67
CA ALA A 22 -2.96 -1.85 8.81
C ALA A 22 -1.80 -0.83 8.91
N LEU A 23 -0.55 -1.30 8.70
CA LEU A 23 0.62 -0.41 8.68
C LEU A 23 0.57 0.55 7.48
N MET A 24 0.15 0.08 6.31
CA MET A 24 0.01 0.89 5.11
C MET A 24 -1.08 1.94 5.28
N GLU A 25 -2.21 1.59 5.87
CA GLU A 25 -3.30 2.52 6.18
C GLU A 25 -2.83 3.62 7.14
N ALA A 26 -2.10 3.26 8.21
CA ALA A 26 -1.54 4.23 9.14
C ALA A 26 -0.55 5.21 8.47
N ILE A 27 0.21 4.76 7.46
CA ILE A 27 1.11 5.62 6.67
C ILE A 27 0.29 6.54 5.75
N VAL A 28 -0.68 6.00 5.03
CA VAL A 28 -1.48 6.75 4.05
C VAL A 28 -2.41 7.76 4.72
N SER A 29 -3.01 7.40 5.85
CA SER A 29 -3.84 8.32 6.65
C SER A 29 -3.05 9.43 7.34
N GLY A 30 -1.72 9.29 7.44
CA GLY A 30 -0.85 10.24 8.14
C GLY A 30 -0.76 10.00 9.65
N GLU A 31 -1.34 8.93 10.18
CA GLU A 31 -1.14 8.51 11.57
C GLU A 31 0.34 8.24 11.85
N LEU A 32 1.02 7.60 10.89
CA LEU A 32 2.48 7.52 10.82
C LEU A 32 3.01 8.60 9.88
N ALA A 33 3.57 9.65 10.44
CA ALA A 33 4.09 10.77 9.66
C ALA A 33 5.36 10.40 8.84
N PRO A 34 5.61 11.03 7.68
CA PRO A 34 6.85 10.86 6.94
C PRO A 34 8.10 11.12 7.80
N GLY A 35 9.00 10.15 7.90
CA GLY A 35 10.18 10.16 8.75
C GLY A 35 9.94 9.69 10.17
N GLU A 36 8.73 9.35 10.54
CA GLU A 36 8.42 8.75 11.83
C GLU A 36 8.95 7.31 11.91
N ARG A 37 9.40 6.94 13.12
CA ARG A 37 9.96 5.62 13.36
C ARG A 37 8.86 4.61 13.63
N ILE A 38 8.88 3.49 12.92
CA ILE A 38 8.01 2.34 13.15
C ILE A 38 8.66 1.46 14.22
N VAL A 39 8.00 1.35 15.38
CA VAL A 39 8.48 0.56 16.52
C VAL A 39 7.78 -0.79 16.54
N GLU A 40 8.49 -1.86 16.16
CA GLU A 40 7.94 -3.22 16.06
C GLU A 40 7.21 -3.67 17.34
N THR A 41 7.76 -3.35 18.52
CA THR A 41 7.18 -3.74 19.81
C THR A 41 5.87 -3.03 20.10
N ARG A 42 5.73 -1.78 19.67
CA ARG A 42 4.48 -1.02 19.81
C ARG A 42 3.39 -1.65 18.94
N TRP A 43 3.66 -1.84 17.65
CA TRP A 43 2.72 -2.42 16.70
C TRP A 43 2.35 -3.87 17.03
N ALA A 44 3.32 -4.67 17.51
CA ALA A 44 3.05 -6.02 17.98
C ALA A 44 2.04 -6.04 19.15
N LYS A 45 2.18 -5.08 20.09
CA LYS A 45 1.26 -4.91 21.22
C LYS A 45 -0.12 -4.43 20.77
N GLU A 46 -0.19 -3.42 19.89
CA GLU A 46 -1.44 -2.83 19.40
C GLU A 46 -2.26 -3.85 18.59
N LEU A 47 -1.62 -4.62 17.72
CA LEU A 47 -2.28 -5.65 16.91
C LEU A 47 -2.42 -7.01 17.61
N GLY A 48 -1.93 -7.15 18.85
CA GLY A 48 -2.04 -8.39 19.62
C GLY A 48 -1.27 -9.57 19.05
N VAL A 49 -0.13 -9.32 18.38
CA VAL A 49 0.68 -10.31 17.67
C VAL A 49 2.12 -10.35 18.21
N SER A 50 2.90 -11.36 17.79
CA SER A 50 4.35 -11.36 18.03
C SER A 50 5.07 -10.38 17.08
N GLN A 51 6.32 -10.03 17.39
CA GLN A 51 7.11 -9.12 16.55
C GLN A 51 7.48 -9.70 15.17
N SER A 52 7.54 -11.03 15.04
CA SER A 52 7.96 -11.66 13.78
C SER A 52 7.08 -11.27 12.58
N PRO A 53 5.74 -11.40 12.63
CA PRO A 53 4.88 -10.99 11.53
C PRO A 53 4.91 -9.47 11.27
N ILE A 54 5.12 -8.65 12.30
CA ILE A 54 5.32 -7.19 12.12
C ILE A 54 6.58 -6.92 11.30
N ARG A 55 7.69 -7.60 11.63
CA ARG A 55 8.95 -7.45 10.92
C ARG A 55 8.85 -7.91 9.47
N GLU A 56 8.11 -8.98 9.20
CA GLU A 56 7.85 -9.45 7.84
C GLU A 56 7.03 -8.42 7.04
N ALA A 57 5.97 -7.87 7.62
CA ALA A 57 5.17 -6.82 7.00
C ALA A 57 6.01 -5.55 6.72
N ILE A 58 6.84 -5.11 7.66
CA ILE A 58 7.75 -3.97 7.48
C ILE A 58 8.72 -4.23 6.30
N ARG A 59 9.26 -5.43 6.16
CA ARG A 59 10.12 -5.77 5.02
C ARG A 59 9.40 -5.68 3.68
N GLU A 60 8.13 -6.09 3.63
CA GLU A 60 7.31 -5.93 2.42
C GLU A 60 7.06 -4.45 2.09
N LEU A 61 6.77 -3.63 3.12
CA LEU A 61 6.62 -2.18 2.95
C LEU A 61 7.94 -1.51 2.52
N GLU A 62 9.09 -2.03 2.95
CA GLU A 62 10.41 -1.60 2.50
C GLU A 62 10.65 -1.94 1.02
N MET A 63 10.26 -3.15 0.58
CA MET A 63 10.37 -3.55 -0.83
C MET A 63 9.55 -2.68 -1.77
N ILE A 64 8.38 -2.20 -1.34
CA ILE A 64 7.55 -1.28 -2.13
C ILE A 64 7.89 0.20 -1.90
N GLY A 65 8.89 0.48 -1.05
CA GLY A 65 9.43 1.81 -0.85
C GLY A 65 8.59 2.75 0.01
N LEU A 66 7.65 2.24 0.81
CA LEU A 66 6.88 3.03 1.78
C LEU A 66 7.66 3.32 3.06
N VAL A 67 8.57 2.45 3.42
CA VAL A 67 9.44 2.59 4.58
C VAL A 67 10.89 2.36 4.18
N GLU A 68 11.82 2.83 5.01
CA GLU A 68 13.25 2.62 4.83
C GLU A 68 13.93 2.24 6.15
N ASN A 69 14.91 1.35 6.08
CA ASN A 69 15.68 0.95 7.25
C ASN A 69 16.99 1.74 7.32
N ILE A 70 17.09 2.64 8.30
CA ILE A 70 18.28 3.46 8.49
C ILE A 70 19.17 2.82 9.57
N PRO A 71 20.46 2.56 9.28
CA PRO A 71 21.39 2.05 10.28
C PRO A 71 21.34 2.88 11.57
N TYR A 72 21.25 2.20 12.71
CA TYR A 72 21.15 2.77 14.07
C TYR A 72 19.86 3.54 14.40
N LYS A 73 19.03 3.91 13.40
CA LYS A 73 17.74 4.57 13.62
C LYS A 73 16.56 3.60 13.55
N GLY A 74 16.75 2.44 12.88
CA GLY A 74 15.70 1.47 12.63
C GLY A 74 14.83 1.83 11.44
N CYS A 75 13.64 1.25 11.37
CA CYS A 75 12.70 1.47 10.27
C CYS A 75 11.93 2.78 10.47
N ILE A 76 11.87 3.60 9.42
CA ILE A 76 11.13 4.86 9.39
C ILE A 76 10.22 4.92 8.16
N VAL A 77 9.15 5.69 8.24
CA VAL A 77 8.32 6.03 7.08
C VAL A 77 9.15 6.86 6.11
N ARG A 78 9.21 6.44 4.84
CA ARG A 78 10.01 7.13 3.83
C ARG A 78 9.47 8.55 3.59
N LYS A 79 10.36 9.51 3.48
CA LYS A 79 10.02 10.87 3.05
C LYS A 79 10.11 10.94 1.53
N LEU A 80 8.99 11.27 0.90
CA LEU A 80 8.99 11.53 -0.54
C LEU A 80 9.73 12.83 -0.82
N THR A 81 10.69 12.79 -1.72
CA THR A 81 11.37 13.97 -2.22
C THR A 81 10.64 14.51 -3.45
N ARG A 82 10.89 15.79 -3.79
CA ARG A 82 10.40 16.37 -5.06
C ARG A 82 10.83 15.54 -6.26
N LYS A 83 12.06 15.00 -6.22
CA LYS A 83 12.59 14.14 -7.28
C LYS A 83 11.80 12.84 -7.42
N ASP A 84 11.42 12.19 -6.32
CA ASP A 84 10.60 10.98 -6.35
C ASP A 84 9.26 11.25 -7.06
N ILE A 85 8.62 12.39 -6.74
CA ILE A 85 7.37 12.80 -7.38
C ILE A 85 7.58 13.04 -8.87
N GLU A 86 8.59 13.84 -9.23
CA GLU A 86 8.90 14.16 -10.64
C GLU A 86 9.20 12.89 -11.45
N ASP A 87 9.97 11.96 -10.92
CA ASP A 87 10.32 10.71 -11.59
C ASP A 87 9.09 9.78 -11.73
N THR A 88 8.25 9.70 -10.69
CA THR A 88 6.99 8.95 -10.74
C THR A 88 6.07 9.51 -11.82
N TYR A 89 5.89 10.82 -11.89
CA TYR A 89 5.03 11.45 -12.90
C TYR A 89 5.55 11.26 -14.33
N LYS A 90 6.86 11.24 -14.56
CA LYS A 90 7.43 10.91 -15.88
C LYS A 90 7.01 9.51 -16.36
N VAL A 91 7.12 8.53 -15.46
CA VAL A 91 6.72 7.15 -15.77
C VAL A 91 5.20 7.05 -15.98
N ARG A 92 4.41 7.67 -15.10
CA ARG A 92 2.95 7.71 -15.23
C ARG A 92 2.50 8.31 -16.54
N ILE A 93 3.06 9.49 -16.92
CA ILE A 93 2.72 10.14 -18.20
C ILE A 93 2.99 9.20 -19.37
N ALA A 94 4.12 8.51 -19.39
CA ALA A 94 4.45 7.58 -20.45
C ALA A 94 3.46 6.41 -20.53
N LEU A 95 3.16 5.78 -19.40
CA LEU A 95 2.24 4.63 -19.33
C LEU A 95 0.79 5.03 -19.62
N GLU A 96 0.32 6.11 -19.03
CA GLU A 96 -1.06 6.60 -19.21
C GLU A 96 -1.28 7.06 -20.67
N THR A 97 -0.29 7.71 -21.28
CA THR A 97 -0.36 8.07 -22.70
C THR A 97 -0.44 6.83 -23.57
N MET A 98 0.38 5.81 -23.31
CA MET A 98 0.34 4.56 -24.07
C MET A 98 -1.01 3.85 -23.88
N ALA A 99 -1.51 3.77 -22.65
CA ALA A 99 -2.82 3.17 -22.37
C ALA A 99 -3.97 3.89 -23.10
N ILE A 100 -3.95 5.23 -23.12
CA ILE A 100 -4.96 6.03 -23.84
C ILE A 100 -4.85 5.76 -25.35
N CYS A 101 -3.64 5.76 -25.92
CA CYS A 101 -3.43 5.47 -27.34
C CYS A 101 -3.93 4.08 -27.74
N GLU A 102 -3.79 3.08 -26.90
CA GLU A 102 -4.33 1.75 -27.13
C GLU A 102 -5.85 1.71 -26.98
N ALA A 103 -6.38 2.35 -25.94
CA ALA A 103 -7.81 2.38 -25.66
C ALA A 103 -8.62 3.02 -26.80
N ILE A 104 -8.12 4.11 -27.40
CA ILE A 104 -8.81 4.77 -28.53
C ILE A 104 -8.78 3.99 -29.83
N GLN A 105 -7.94 2.96 -29.96
CA GLN A 105 -7.94 2.04 -31.08
C GLN A 105 -8.98 0.91 -30.92
N GLY A 106 -9.49 0.73 -29.71
CA GLY A 106 -10.51 -0.26 -29.37
C GLY A 106 -11.93 0.31 -29.38
N ASP A 107 -12.85 -0.37 -28.69
CA ASP A 107 -14.22 0.10 -28.53
C ASP A 107 -14.32 1.16 -27.40
N VAL A 108 -14.07 2.41 -27.75
CA VAL A 108 -14.15 3.56 -26.83
C VAL A 108 -15.55 3.67 -26.21
N GLN A 109 -16.60 3.33 -26.95
CA GLN A 109 -17.98 3.46 -26.46
C GLN A 109 -18.25 2.50 -25.30
N ALA A 110 -17.62 1.33 -25.28
CA ALA A 110 -17.73 0.38 -24.18
C ALA A 110 -16.99 0.87 -22.92
N LEU A 111 -15.96 1.72 -23.04
CA LEU A 111 -15.19 2.25 -21.91
C LEU A 111 -15.81 3.49 -21.28
N LEU A 112 -16.54 4.30 -22.03
CA LEU A 112 -17.08 5.60 -21.57
C LEU A 112 -17.94 5.51 -20.31
N PRO A 113 -18.89 4.56 -20.14
CA PRO A 113 -19.72 4.49 -18.95
C PRO A 113 -18.91 4.27 -17.67
N GLY A 114 -17.90 3.39 -17.72
CA GLY A 114 -17.00 3.12 -16.59
C GLY A 114 -16.16 4.35 -16.21
N LEU A 115 -15.59 5.02 -17.20
CA LEU A 115 -14.82 6.25 -16.99
C LEU A 115 -15.69 7.36 -16.38
N GLN A 116 -16.92 7.54 -16.87
CA GLN A 116 -17.85 8.53 -16.33
C GLN A 116 -18.23 8.23 -14.87
N GLN A 117 -18.45 6.96 -14.53
CA GLN A 117 -18.74 6.54 -13.17
C GLN A 117 -17.58 6.85 -12.23
N HIS A 118 -16.34 6.52 -12.62
CA HIS A 118 -15.15 6.82 -11.81
C HIS A 118 -14.93 8.32 -11.65
N LEU A 119 -15.09 9.09 -12.73
CA LEU A 119 -14.97 10.54 -12.67
C LEU A 119 -16.00 11.15 -11.70
N GLN A 120 -17.25 10.70 -11.75
CA GLN A 120 -18.28 11.17 -10.85
C GLN A 120 -17.97 10.84 -9.38
N ALA A 121 -17.46 9.64 -9.10
CA ALA A 121 -17.03 9.25 -7.76
C ALA A 121 -15.85 10.12 -7.25
N MET A 122 -14.89 10.43 -8.11
CA MET A 122 -13.77 11.32 -7.77
C MET A 122 -14.25 12.74 -7.45
N ILE A 123 -15.18 13.30 -8.23
CA ILE A 123 -15.75 14.63 -7.99
C ILE A 123 -16.47 14.66 -6.64
N GLN A 124 -17.32 13.67 -6.36
CA GLN A 124 -18.06 13.58 -5.09
C GLN A 124 -17.12 13.44 -3.89
N GLY A 125 -16.07 12.62 -4.01
CA GLY A 125 -15.04 12.46 -2.97
C GLY A 125 -14.30 13.77 -2.70
N ALA A 126 -13.94 14.51 -3.75
CA ALA A 126 -13.26 15.78 -3.62
C ALA A 126 -14.14 16.86 -2.95
N GLU A 127 -15.44 16.91 -3.29
CA GLU A 127 -16.41 17.84 -2.67
C GLU A 127 -16.70 17.47 -1.22
N GLY A 128 -16.71 16.17 -0.87
CA GLY A 128 -16.89 15.66 0.49
C GLY A 128 -15.65 15.79 1.38
N GLY A 129 -14.50 16.17 0.84
CA GLY A 129 -13.22 16.20 1.56
C GLY A 129 -12.65 14.80 1.82
N GLU A 130 -13.27 13.77 1.28
CA GLU A 130 -12.77 12.41 1.26
C GLU A 130 -11.99 12.19 -0.03
N TYR A 131 -10.68 12.08 0.07
CA TYR A 131 -9.87 11.61 -1.05
C TYR A 131 -10.00 10.09 -1.12
N PRO A 132 -10.67 9.51 -2.15
CA PRO A 132 -10.67 8.07 -2.29
C PRO A 132 -9.23 7.60 -2.42
N ALA A 133 -8.85 6.60 -1.63
CA ALA A 133 -7.58 5.92 -1.82
C ALA A 133 -7.58 5.37 -3.26
N VAL A 134 -6.86 6.03 -4.15
CA VAL A 134 -6.68 5.60 -5.53
C VAL A 134 -5.59 4.55 -5.51
N TYR A 135 -6.00 3.29 -5.48
CA TYR A 135 -5.14 2.13 -5.69
C TYR A 135 -5.45 1.49 -7.04
#